data_8b51c9a53e4794f8004d0296c58faa52
#
_entry.id   8b51c9a53e4794f8004d0296c58faa52
#
_cell.length_a   1.000
_cell.length_b   1.000
_cell.length_c   1.000
_cell.angle_alpha   90.00
_cell.angle_beta   90.00
_cell.angle_gamma   90.00
#
_symmetry.space_group_name_H-M   'P 1'
#
loop_
_entity.id
_entity.type
_entity.pdbx_description
1 polymer ?
#
loop_
_entity_poly.entity_id
_entity_poly.type
_entity_poly.pdbx_seq_one_letter_code
_entity_poly.pdbx_strand_id
1 'polypeptide(L)'
;MSAPLPSPSSAPSPSLWPDAPRQAAFGAWIAPLAAAHGLRLETLRPASADASFRRYLRLDTSAGASLVVMDAPPDKENCRPFVQVQALMRQAGLRVPEILAWDEAQGFMLLSDLGTQTVIEVLDPGQPQAALDWYRQAVDGLLDWQQASRPGVLPPYDEALLRRELQLFPDWYVARHRGVVLDAAQQATLAQAFDRIVAHSLAAPSVFVHRDFMMRNLMVPPAGAPLGVLDFQDAVYGPITYDIASLLRDAFISWEEDFVIDITVRYWEKARRAGLLGARSASGWGDDFGAFYRAVEWMGLQRHLKVAGIFARLTLRDGKPRYLADAPRFIAYIRATATRYRELAPLLRLVDQIEGTSAPVGYAFGRM
;
A
#
# COMPACT_ATOMS: atom_id res chain seq x y z
N MET A 1 -57.20 -5.00 -27.15
CA MET A 1 -56.04 -4.32 -27.79
C MET A 1 -55.28 -3.61 -26.68
N SER A 2 -54.24 -4.29 -26.17
CA SER A 2 -53.38 -3.74 -25.12
C SER A 2 -52.17 -3.07 -25.79
N ALA A 3 -51.96 -1.80 -25.42
CA ALA A 3 -50.80 -1.02 -25.89
C ALA A 3 -49.51 -1.58 -25.35
N PRO A 4 -48.41 -1.55 -26.11
CA PRO A 4 -47.09 -2.02 -25.63
C PRO A 4 -46.53 -0.99 -24.63
N LEU A 5 -45.95 -1.53 -23.55
CA LEU A 5 -45.18 -0.77 -22.54
C LEU A 5 -43.96 -0.12 -23.20
N PRO A 6 -43.60 1.12 -22.83
CA PRO A 6 -42.39 1.75 -23.34
C PRO A 6 -41.13 0.98 -22.83
N SER A 7 -40.21 0.75 -23.76
CA SER A 7 -38.90 0.19 -23.49
C SER A 7 -38.15 1.06 -22.46
N PRO A 8 -37.40 0.46 -21.52
CA PRO A 8 -36.61 1.24 -20.58
C PRO A 8 -35.55 2.04 -21.34
N SER A 9 -35.62 3.36 -21.17
CA SER A 9 -34.62 4.31 -21.63
C SER A 9 -33.25 3.88 -21.06
N SER A 10 -32.30 3.54 -21.94
CA SER A 10 -30.93 3.29 -21.56
C SER A 10 -30.37 4.56 -20.92
N ALA A 11 -30.06 4.52 -19.64
CA ALA A 11 -29.30 5.57 -18.97
C ALA A 11 -28.01 5.84 -19.77
N PRO A 12 -27.63 7.10 -20.02
CA PRO A 12 -26.40 7.40 -20.72
C PRO A 12 -25.21 6.80 -19.94
N SER A 13 -24.33 6.10 -20.63
CA SER A 13 -23.09 5.61 -20.06
C SER A 13 -22.35 6.78 -19.38
N PRO A 14 -21.86 6.64 -18.15
CA PRO A 14 -21.16 7.72 -17.46
C PRO A 14 -20.01 8.20 -18.34
N SER A 15 -19.92 9.54 -18.53
CA SER A 15 -18.84 10.16 -19.30
C SER A 15 -17.49 9.78 -18.69
N LEU A 16 -16.53 9.39 -19.54
CA LEU A 16 -15.13 9.11 -19.11
C LEU A 16 -14.45 10.38 -18.57
N TRP A 17 -14.99 11.56 -18.87
CA TRP A 17 -14.40 12.86 -18.52
C TRP A 17 -15.28 13.63 -17.54
N PRO A 18 -14.68 14.39 -16.59
CA PRO A 18 -15.43 15.17 -15.63
C PRO A 18 -16.19 16.34 -16.31
N ASP A 19 -15.61 16.90 -17.39
CA ASP A 19 -16.13 18.01 -18.14
C ASP A 19 -15.62 18.03 -19.58
N ALA A 20 -16.24 18.83 -20.42
CA ALA A 20 -15.90 18.98 -21.83
C ALA A 20 -14.52 19.66 -22.06
N PRO A 21 -14.10 20.70 -21.29
CA PRO A 21 -12.75 21.24 -21.39
C PRO A 21 -11.65 20.19 -21.14
N ARG A 22 -11.79 19.32 -20.13
CA ARG A 22 -10.80 18.27 -19.86
C ARG A 22 -10.74 17.24 -20.97
N GLN A 23 -11.89 16.88 -21.54
CA GLN A 23 -11.96 16.01 -22.72
C GLN A 23 -11.27 16.62 -23.94
N ALA A 24 -11.51 17.90 -24.20
CA ALA A 24 -10.88 18.61 -25.31
C ALA A 24 -9.36 18.71 -25.16
N ALA A 25 -8.87 19.03 -23.95
CA ALA A 25 -7.46 19.06 -23.62
C ALA A 25 -6.79 17.70 -23.84
N PHE A 26 -7.42 16.61 -23.38
CA PHE A 26 -6.95 15.26 -23.65
C PHE A 26 -6.91 14.95 -25.14
N GLY A 27 -7.96 15.29 -25.89
CA GLY A 27 -8.03 15.07 -27.35
C GLY A 27 -6.88 15.75 -28.10
N ALA A 28 -6.58 17.00 -27.73
CA ALA A 28 -5.47 17.76 -28.34
C ALA A 28 -4.09 17.13 -28.01
N TRP A 29 -3.91 16.69 -26.75
CA TRP A 29 -2.65 16.08 -26.29
C TRP A 29 -2.42 14.68 -26.89
N ILE A 30 -3.46 13.83 -26.96
CA ILE A 30 -3.31 12.44 -27.38
C ILE A 30 -3.21 12.30 -28.92
N ALA A 31 -3.74 13.23 -29.69
CA ALA A 31 -3.81 13.11 -31.15
C ALA A 31 -2.46 12.86 -31.83
N PRO A 32 -1.37 13.61 -31.55
CA PRO A 32 -0.04 13.34 -32.13
C PRO A 32 0.53 12.01 -31.64
N LEU A 33 0.25 11.61 -30.37
CA LEU A 33 0.71 10.36 -29.79
C LEU A 33 -0.02 9.16 -30.40
N ALA A 34 -1.27 9.33 -30.79
CA ALA A 34 -2.07 8.27 -31.43
C ALA A 34 -1.39 7.80 -32.72
N ALA A 35 -0.92 8.70 -33.55
CA ALA A 35 -0.19 8.35 -34.76
C ALA A 35 1.17 7.69 -34.45
N ALA A 36 1.92 8.24 -33.48
CA ALA A 36 3.24 7.76 -33.12
C ALA A 36 3.25 6.35 -32.51
N HIS A 37 2.23 6.03 -31.70
CA HIS A 37 2.13 4.76 -30.97
C HIS A 37 1.04 3.82 -31.52
N GLY A 38 0.38 4.17 -32.63
CA GLY A 38 -0.68 3.37 -33.23
C GLY A 38 -1.91 3.20 -32.30
N LEU A 39 -2.27 4.27 -31.53
CA LEU A 39 -3.34 4.18 -30.54
C LEU A 39 -4.72 4.15 -31.24
N ARG A 40 -5.57 3.29 -30.75
CA ARG A 40 -6.97 3.15 -31.18
C ARG A 40 -7.88 3.88 -30.18
N LEU A 41 -8.11 5.18 -30.43
CA LEU A 41 -8.79 6.08 -29.48
C LEU A 41 -10.24 5.63 -29.19
N GLU A 42 -10.88 4.93 -30.12
CA GLU A 42 -12.23 4.37 -29.96
C GLU A 42 -12.29 3.24 -28.91
N THR A 43 -11.12 2.70 -28.52
CA THR A 43 -11.03 1.64 -27.50
C THR A 43 -10.82 2.17 -26.08
N LEU A 44 -10.81 3.50 -25.91
CA LEU A 44 -10.56 4.15 -24.61
C LEU A 44 -11.61 3.71 -23.58
N ARG A 45 -11.14 3.17 -22.45
CA ARG A 45 -11.98 2.63 -21.38
C ARG A 45 -11.31 2.81 -20.02
N PRO A 46 -12.06 2.79 -18.89
CA PRO A 46 -11.45 2.80 -17.56
C PRO A 46 -10.49 1.62 -17.38
N ALA A 47 -9.29 1.87 -16.84
CA ALA A 47 -8.33 0.83 -16.48
C ALA A 47 -8.48 0.40 -15.02
N SER A 48 -8.66 1.35 -14.11
CA SER A 48 -8.93 1.11 -12.70
C SER A 48 -9.74 2.26 -12.10
N ALA A 49 -10.47 1.98 -11.01
CA ALA A 49 -11.12 2.97 -10.18
C ALA A 49 -10.34 3.09 -8.88
N ASP A 50 -9.50 4.10 -8.74
CA ASP A 50 -8.71 4.33 -7.53
C ASP A 50 -9.34 5.36 -6.58
N ALA A 51 -8.80 5.43 -5.36
CA ALA A 51 -9.24 6.34 -4.31
C ALA A 51 -8.67 7.77 -4.48
N SER A 52 -7.81 8.02 -5.47
CA SER A 52 -7.14 9.29 -5.71
C SER A 52 -7.88 10.16 -6.73
N PHE A 53 -7.40 11.38 -6.93
CA PHE A 53 -7.86 12.24 -8.02
C PHE A 53 -7.30 11.84 -9.39
N ARG A 54 -6.37 10.87 -9.42
CA ARG A 54 -5.84 10.28 -10.64
C ARG A 54 -6.86 9.33 -11.24
N ARG A 55 -6.98 9.39 -12.57
CA ARG A 55 -7.79 8.46 -13.34
C ARG A 55 -6.89 7.72 -14.30
N TYR A 56 -7.13 6.45 -14.43
CA TYR A 56 -6.37 5.61 -15.36
C TYR A 56 -7.31 5.07 -16.42
N LEU A 57 -6.96 5.33 -17.67
CA LEU A 57 -7.69 4.90 -18.85
C LEU A 57 -6.80 4.00 -19.68
N ARG A 58 -7.36 2.92 -20.22
CA ARG A 58 -6.65 1.98 -21.09
C ARG A 58 -7.13 2.15 -22.51
N LEU A 59 -6.24 1.99 -23.46
CA LEU A 59 -6.54 1.97 -24.89
C LEU A 59 -5.66 0.94 -25.60
N ASP A 60 -6.18 0.37 -26.68
CA ASP A 60 -5.47 -0.63 -27.47
C ASP A 60 -4.61 0.04 -28.55
N THR A 61 -3.59 -0.67 -29.01
CA THR A 61 -2.77 -0.25 -30.14
C THR A 61 -3.08 -1.11 -31.36
N SER A 62 -2.72 -0.62 -32.54
CA SER A 62 -2.84 -1.37 -33.79
C SER A 62 -1.97 -2.64 -33.82
N ALA A 63 -0.95 -2.72 -32.95
CA ALA A 63 -0.10 -3.90 -32.80
C ALA A 63 -0.67 -4.97 -31.85
N GLY A 64 -1.89 -4.77 -31.31
CA GLY A 64 -2.55 -5.72 -30.41
C GLY A 64 -2.09 -5.66 -28.94
N ALA A 65 -1.26 -4.67 -28.59
CA ALA A 65 -0.91 -4.35 -27.21
C ALA A 65 -1.88 -3.29 -26.65
N SER A 66 -1.74 -2.96 -25.35
CA SER A 66 -2.46 -1.85 -24.73
C SER A 66 -1.50 -0.88 -24.03
N LEU A 67 -1.92 0.35 -23.93
CA LEU A 67 -1.26 1.41 -23.15
C LEU A 67 -2.23 2.02 -22.14
N VAL A 68 -1.69 2.69 -21.15
CA VAL A 68 -2.46 3.33 -20.09
C VAL A 68 -2.23 4.84 -20.13
N VAL A 69 -3.31 5.60 -20.10
CA VAL A 69 -3.28 7.04 -19.86
C VAL A 69 -3.54 7.30 -18.39
N MET A 70 -2.64 8.02 -17.74
CA MET A 70 -2.90 8.63 -16.44
C MET A 70 -3.36 10.06 -16.67
N ASP A 71 -4.52 10.38 -16.12
CA ASP A 71 -5.08 11.72 -16.05
C ASP A 71 -5.05 12.21 -14.59
N ALA A 72 -4.19 13.18 -14.32
CA ALA A 72 -3.91 13.73 -12.99
C ALA A 72 -3.93 15.26 -13.04
N PRO A 73 -5.11 15.90 -12.85
CA PRO A 73 -5.25 17.35 -12.96
C PRO A 73 -4.26 18.08 -12.04
N PRO A 74 -3.44 19.03 -12.56
CA PRO A 74 -2.32 19.64 -11.82
C PRO A 74 -2.73 20.46 -10.60
N ASP A 75 -3.98 20.94 -10.55
CA ASP A 75 -4.57 21.62 -9.39
C ASP A 75 -4.83 20.70 -8.21
N LYS A 76 -4.85 19.38 -8.43
CA LYS A 76 -5.14 18.34 -7.44
C LYS A 76 -4.01 17.37 -7.20
N GLU A 77 -3.14 17.15 -8.19
CA GLU A 77 -2.12 16.10 -8.16
C GLU A 77 -0.76 16.62 -8.67
N ASN A 78 0.30 16.34 -7.93
CA ASN A 78 1.67 16.57 -8.36
C ASN A 78 2.25 15.27 -8.91
N CYS A 79 2.55 15.23 -10.21
CA CYS A 79 3.09 14.04 -10.88
C CYS A 79 4.62 13.92 -10.81
N ARG A 80 5.36 14.93 -10.36
CA ARG A 80 6.83 14.86 -10.28
C ARG A 80 7.36 13.71 -9.43
N PRO A 81 6.78 13.42 -8.23
CA PRO A 81 7.18 12.24 -7.46
C PRO A 81 6.99 10.92 -8.22
N PHE A 82 5.90 10.78 -8.99
CA PHE A 82 5.70 9.60 -9.84
C PHE A 82 6.84 9.43 -10.85
N VAL A 83 7.22 10.48 -11.56
CA VAL A 83 8.30 10.46 -12.54
C VAL A 83 9.64 10.14 -11.89
N GLN A 84 9.94 10.79 -10.76
CA GLN A 84 11.18 10.57 -10.02
C GLN A 84 11.30 9.13 -9.52
N VAL A 85 10.28 8.62 -8.85
CA VAL A 85 10.31 7.27 -8.26
C VAL A 85 10.30 6.20 -9.34
N GLN A 86 9.54 6.41 -10.43
CA GLN A 86 9.55 5.52 -11.60
C GLN A 86 10.98 5.35 -12.16
N ALA A 87 11.71 6.46 -12.33
CA ALA A 87 13.07 6.41 -12.83
C ALA A 87 14.02 5.67 -11.88
N LEU A 88 13.88 5.87 -10.56
CA LEU A 88 14.66 5.16 -9.53
C LEU A 88 14.38 3.66 -9.54
N MET A 89 13.11 3.26 -9.63
CA MET A 89 12.72 1.85 -9.66
C MET A 89 13.22 1.14 -10.93
N ARG A 90 13.14 1.81 -12.09
CA ARG A 90 13.74 1.26 -13.33
C ARG A 90 15.25 1.07 -13.20
N GLN A 91 15.96 2.04 -12.61
CA GLN A 91 17.40 1.92 -12.34
C GLN A 91 17.72 0.77 -11.37
N ALA A 92 16.82 0.48 -10.45
CA ALA A 92 16.92 -0.66 -9.52
C ALA A 92 16.55 -2.01 -10.18
N GLY A 93 16.14 -2.03 -11.45
CA GLY A 93 15.76 -3.24 -12.17
C GLY A 93 14.30 -3.69 -11.99
N LEU A 94 13.47 -2.89 -11.30
CA LEU A 94 12.06 -3.22 -11.13
C LEU A 94 11.26 -2.96 -12.41
N ARG A 95 10.25 -3.79 -12.64
CA ARG A 95 9.28 -3.62 -13.72
C ARG A 95 8.18 -2.66 -13.24
N VAL A 96 8.23 -1.42 -13.71
CA VAL A 96 7.25 -0.36 -13.44
C VAL A 96 6.71 0.19 -14.76
N PRO A 97 5.54 0.87 -14.78
CA PRO A 97 5.05 1.51 -16.00
C PRO A 97 6.10 2.43 -16.61
N GLU A 98 6.43 2.23 -17.87
CA GLU A 98 7.31 3.12 -18.60
C GLU A 98 6.55 4.38 -19.02
N ILE A 99 7.14 5.56 -18.81
CA ILE A 99 6.56 6.83 -19.23
C ILE A 99 6.95 7.06 -20.69
N LEU A 100 5.98 6.93 -21.58
CA LEU A 100 6.17 7.11 -23.02
C LEU A 100 6.00 8.58 -23.44
N ALA A 101 5.10 9.30 -22.78
CA ALA A 101 4.91 10.73 -22.93
C ALA A 101 4.37 11.34 -21.62
N TRP A 102 4.71 12.61 -21.35
CA TRP A 102 4.25 13.36 -20.21
C TRP A 102 4.04 14.82 -20.56
N ASP A 103 2.82 15.33 -20.30
CA ASP A 103 2.50 16.74 -20.29
C ASP A 103 2.32 17.20 -18.85
N GLU A 104 3.35 17.81 -18.28
CA GLU A 104 3.33 18.27 -16.89
C GLU A 104 2.31 19.37 -16.69
N ALA A 105 2.16 20.27 -17.66
CA ALA A 105 1.28 21.44 -17.55
C ALA A 105 -0.20 21.03 -17.48
N GLN A 106 -0.56 19.96 -18.18
CA GLN A 106 -1.93 19.44 -18.19
C GLN A 106 -2.11 18.20 -17.32
N GLY A 107 -1.03 17.56 -16.84
CA GLY A 107 -1.07 16.37 -15.98
C GLY A 107 -1.56 15.14 -16.71
N PHE A 108 -1.19 14.95 -17.97
CA PHE A 108 -1.43 13.73 -18.73
C PHE A 108 -0.12 12.92 -18.88
N MET A 109 -0.20 11.61 -18.70
CA MET A 109 0.89 10.69 -19.03
C MET A 109 0.39 9.53 -19.88
N LEU A 110 1.21 9.13 -20.86
CA LEU A 110 1.05 7.86 -21.59
C LEU A 110 2.05 6.88 -21.01
N LEU A 111 1.56 5.74 -20.55
CA LEU A 111 2.31 4.73 -19.81
C LEU A 111 2.24 3.39 -20.55
N SER A 112 3.30 2.57 -20.42
CA SER A 112 3.19 1.15 -20.77
C SER A 112 2.19 0.46 -19.85
N ASP A 113 1.46 -0.53 -20.40
CA ASP A 113 0.51 -1.33 -19.64
C ASP A 113 1.20 -2.55 -19.04
N LEU A 114 1.09 -2.74 -17.74
CA LEU A 114 1.64 -3.90 -17.03
C LEU A 114 0.69 -5.10 -17.01
N GLY A 115 -0.49 -4.95 -17.60
CA GLY A 115 -1.52 -5.98 -17.64
C GLY A 115 -2.78 -5.60 -16.87
N THR A 116 -3.69 -6.55 -16.74
CA THR A 116 -5.02 -6.32 -16.17
C THR A 116 -5.23 -6.99 -14.82
N GLN A 117 -4.28 -7.84 -14.39
CA GLN A 117 -4.46 -8.71 -13.23
C GLN A 117 -3.40 -8.41 -12.17
N THR A 118 -3.84 -8.09 -10.98
CA THR A 118 -2.98 -7.95 -9.82
C THR A 118 -2.73 -9.30 -9.15
N VAL A 119 -1.64 -9.43 -8.40
CA VAL A 119 -1.32 -10.69 -7.73
C VAL A 119 -2.39 -11.07 -6.71
N ILE A 120 -2.98 -10.10 -5.99
CA ILE A 120 -4.03 -10.41 -5.00
C ILE A 120 -5.24 -11.11 -5.64
N GLU A 121 -5.53 -10.86 -6.91
CA GLU A 121 -6.67 -11.47 -7.62
C GLU A 121 -6.44 -12.95 -7.99
N VAL A 122 -5.20 -13.41 -7.94
CA VAL A 122 -4.83 -14.82 -8.20
C VAL A 122 -4.47 -15.59 -6.92
N LEU A 123 -4.44 -14.91 -5.76
CA LEU A 123 -4.18 -15.56 -4.48
C LEU A 123 -5.42 -16.19 -3.90
N ASP A 124 -5.27 -17.41 -3.41
CA ASP A 124 -6.27 -18.12 -2.62
C ASP A 124 -5.71 -18.37 -1.21
N PRO A 125 -6.28 -17.73 -0.16
CA PRO A 125 -5.85 -17.96 1.23
C PRO A 125 -5.97 -19.42 1.67
N GLY A 126 -6.84 -20.22 1.03
CA GLY A 126 -6.96 -21.66 1.26
C GLY A 126 -5.82 -22.49 0.67
N GLN A 127 -4.96 -21.88 -0.15
CA GLN A 127 -3.84 -22.53 -0.82
C GLN A 127 -2.50 -21.81 -0.58
N PRO A 128 -2.02 -21.70 0.67
CA PRO A 128 -0.83 -20.92 1.01
C PRO A 128 0.43 -21.40 0.26
N GLN A 129 0.51 -22.69 -0.05
CA GLN A 129 1.63 -23.25 -0.79
C GLN A 129 1.75 -22.68 -2.22
N ALA A 130 0.62 -22.45 -2.89
CA ALA A 130 0.59 -21.84 -4.22
C ALA A 130 0.96 -20.34 -4.18
N ALA A 131 0.76 -19.67 -3.05
CA ALA A 131 1.13 -18.28 -2.85
C ALA A 131 2.63 -18.06 -2.66
N LEU A 132 3.39 -19.08 -2.21
CA LEU A 132 4.81 -18.92 -1.85
C LEU A 132 5.66 -18.33 -2.98
N ASP A 133 5.43 -18.71 -4.23
CA ASP A 133 6.25 -18.23 -5.34
C ASP A 133 5.99 -16.76 -5.65
N TRP A 134 4.76 -16.27 -5.47
CA TRP A 134 4.44 -14.85 -5.58
C TRP A 134 5.13 -14.03 -4.49
N TYR A 135 5.09 -14.52 -3.24
CA TYR A 135 5.77 -13.84 -2.13
C TYR A 135 7.29 -13.87 -2.26
N ARG A 136 7.88 -14.95 -2.79
CA ARG A 136 9.33 -15.01 -3.08
C ARG A 136 9.73 -13.98 -4.12
N GLN A 137 8.98 -13.87 -5.23
CA GLN A 137 9.22 -12.86 -6.25
C GLN A 137 9.03 -11.43 -5.70
N ALA A 138 8.02 -11.20 -4.86
CA ALA A 138 7.81 -9.91 -4.20
C ALA A 138 8.98 -9.56 -3.28
N VAL A 139 9.49 -10.51 -2.50
CA VAL A 139 10.70 -10.32 -1.66
C VAL A 139 11.92 -9.97 -2.50
N ASP A 140 12.10 -10.61 -3.66
CA ASP A 140 13.23 -10.31 -4.55
C ASP A 140 13.13 -8.88 -5.10
N GLY A 141 11.98 -8.49 -5.63
CA GLY A 141 11.77 -7.11 -6.10
C GLY A 141 11.90 -6.07 -4.98
N LEU A 142 11.43 -6.38 -3.77
CA LEU A 142 11.60 -5.49 -2.61
C LEU A 142 13.08 -5.28 -2.27
N LEU A 143 13.87 -6.34 -2.32
CA LEU A 143 15.32 -6.26 -2.05
C LEU A 143 16.05 -5.48 -3.12
N ASP A 144 15.71 -5.65 -4.39
CA ASP A 144 16.28 -4.86 -5.49
C ASP A 144 16.02 -3.36 -5.28
N TRP A 145 14.79 -3.01 -4.88
CA TRP A 145 14.42 -1.64 -4.51
C TRP A 145 15.25 -1.10 -3.35
N GLN A 146 15.36 -1.88 -2.29
CA GLN A 146 16.07 -1.49 -1.07
C GLN A 146 17.59 -1.40 -1.27
N GLN A 147 18.19 -2.24 -2.10
CA GLN A 147 19.61 -2.17 -2.43
C GLN A 147 19.97 -0.92 -3.24
N ALA A 148 19.04 -0.36 -3.99
CA ALA A 148 19.23 0.90 -4.72
C ALA A 148 19.19 2.15 -3.83
N SER A 149 18.99 2.00 -2.51
CA SER A 149 18.81 3.09 -1.55
C SER A 149 20.00 4.02 -1.47
N ARG A 150 19.69 5.32 -1.46
CA ARG A 150 20.67 6.40 -1.26
C ARG A 150 20.06 7.48 -0.37
N PRO A 151 20.74 7.90 0.72
CA PRO A 151 20.28 8.98 1.58
C PRO A 151 20.07 10.28 0.78
N GLY A 152 19.05 11.05 1.13
CA GLY A 152 18.79 12.37 0.56
C GLY A 152 18.12 12.36 -0.83
N VAL A 153 17.84 11.19 -1.42
CA VAL A 153 17.18 11.08 -2.74
C VAL A 153 15.67 11.12 -2.61
N LEU A 154 15.11 10.43 -1.64
CA LEU A 154 13.69 10.45 -1.32
C LEU A 154 13.43 11.18 0.00
N PRO A 155 12.23 11.71 0.22
CA PRO A 155 11.86 12.34 1.49
C PRO A 155 12.08 11.39 2.67
N PRO A 156 12.49 11.89 3.85
CA PRO A 156 12.70 11.05 5.01
C PRO A 156 11.37 10.53 5.58
N TYR A 157 11.37 9.27 6.02
CA TYR A 157 10.31 8.74 6.87
C TYR A 157 10.75 8.92 8.34
N ASP A 158 10.62 10.14 8.80
CA ASP A 158 11.09 10.62 10.11
C ASP A 158 10.04 10.47 11.21
N GLU A 159 10.41 10.91 12.42
CA GLU A 159 9.52 10.94 13.57
C GLU A 159 8.24 11.74 13.30
N ALA A 160 8.35 12.88 12.61
CA ALA A 160 7.19 13.74 12.34
C ALA A 160 6.18 13.03 11.44
N LEU A 161 6.64 12.29 10.43
CA LEU A 161 5.76 11.50 9.55
C LEU A 161 5.15 10.31 10.30
N LEU A 162 5.94 9.56 11.08
CA LEU A 162 5.43 8.44 11.90
C LEU A 162 4.35 8.90 12.87
N ARG A 163 4.56 9.99 13.59
CA ARG A 163 3.57 10.53 14.55
C ARG A 163 2.31 11.02 13.86
N ARG A 164 2.44 11.74 12.74
CA ARG A 164 1.30 12.19 11.95
C ARG A 164 0.43 11.03 11.46
N GLU A 165 1.05 9.92 11.07
CA GLU A 165 0.33 8.72 10.64
C GLU A 165 -0.34 8.00 11.83
N LEU A 166 0.34 7.86 12.95
CA LEU A 166 -0.23 7.28 14.17
C LEU A 166 -1.42 8.07 14.69
N GLN A 167 -1.39 9.40 14.54
CA GLN A 167 -2.48 10.30 14.98
C GLN A 167 -3.80 10.04 14.24
N LEU A 168 -3.77 9.41 13.09
CA LEU A 168 -5.00 9.02 12.37
C LEU A 168 -5.86 8.04 13.18
N PHE A 169 -5.25 7.23 14.04
CA PHE A 169 -5.99 6.27 14.86
C PHE A 169 -6.90 6.95 15.89
N PRO A 170 -6.42 7.79 16.81
CA PRO A 170 -7.29 8.50 17.74
C PRO A 170 -8.26 9.46 17.05
N ASP A 171 -7.84 10.18 16.00
CA ASP A 171 -8.66 11.20 15.37
C ASP A 171 -9.83 10.63 14.58
N TRP A 172 -9.60 9.55 13.86
CA TRP A 172 -10.60 9.00 12.93
C TRP A 172 -11.22 7.71 13.43
N TYR A 173 -10.40 6.75 13.87
CA TYR A 173 -10.93 5.46 14.32
C TYR A 173 -11.61 5.59 15.68
N VAL A 174 -10.90 6.10 16.67
CA VAL A 174 -11.41 6.18 18.05
C VAL A 174 -12.53 7.22 18.18
N ALA A 175 -12.22 8.48 17.85
CA ALA A 175 -13.14 9.58 18.08
C ALA A 175 -14.35 9.56 17.14
N ARG A 176 -14.09 9.41 15.82
CA ARG A 176 -15.17 9.58 14.83
C ARG A 176 -15.90 8.29 14.48
N HIS A 177 -15.20 7.16 14.39
CA HIS A 177 -15.84 5.88 14.09
C HIS A 177 -16.42 5.21 15.32
N ARG A 178 -15.63 5.11 16.41
CA ARG A 178 -16.11 4.47 17.65
C ARG A 178 -16.89 5.42 18.57
N GLY A 179 -16.81 6.73 18.33
CA GLY A 179 -17.49 7.74 19.17
C GLY A 179 -16.94 7.84 20.60
N VAL A 180 -15.71 7.37 20.81
CA VAL A 180 -15.07 7.32 22.14
C VAL A 180 -14.26 8.59 22.35
N VAL A 181 -14.51 9.27 23.47
CA VAL A 181 -13.70 10.40 23.94
C VAL A 181 -12.71 9.86 24.98
N LEU A 182 -11.42 9.89 24.67
CA LEU A 182 -10.37 9.43 25.58
C LEU A 182 -10.18 10.44 26.72
N ASP A 183 -10.15 9.95 27.97
CA ASP A 183 -9.75 10.74 29.11
C ASP A 183 -8.23 11.00 29.13
N ALA A 184 -7.76 11.83 30.08
CA ALA A 184 -6.35 12.21 30.17
C ALA A 184 -5.41 11.02 30.42
N ALA A 185 -5.83 10.00 31.16
CA ALA A 185 -5.03 8.80 31.44
C ALA A 185 -4.94 7.89 30.21
N GLN A 186 -6.04 7.75 29.47
CA GLN A 186 -6.09 7.02 28.21
C GLN A 186 -5.27 7.70 27.11
N GLN A 187 -5.34 9.04 27.01
CA GLN A 187 -4.49 9.81 26.08
C GLN A 187 -3.00 9.65 26.41
N ALA A 188 -2.62 9.72 27.71
CA ALA A 188 -1.25 9.49 28.13
C ALA A 188 -0.78 8.07 27.83
N THR A 189 -1.64 7.06 27.99
CA THR A 189 -1.34 5.66 27.63
C THR A 189 -1.07 5.51 26.12
N LEU A 190 -1.89 6.13 25.29
CA LEU A 190 -1.72 6.10 23.84
C LEU A 190 -0.45 6.83 23.41
N ALA A 191 -0.17 8.01 23.98
CA ALA A 191 1.05 8.77 23.70
C ALA A 191 2.31 7.96 24.05
N GLN A 192 2.36 7.31 25.21
CA GLN A 192 3.47 6.45 25.61
C GLN A 192 3.65 5.24 24.66
N ALA A 193 2.55 4.66 24.18
CA ALA A 193 2.62 3.59 23.18
C ALA A 193 3.20 4.13 21.87
N PHE A 194 2.79 5.30 21.41
CA PHE A 194 3.31 5.95 20.21
C PHE A 194 4.80 6.28 20.34
N ASP A 195 5.25 6.81 21.49
CA ASP A 195 6.68 7.08 21.74
C ASP A 195 7.51 5.81 21.56
N ARG A 196 7.05 4.69 22.11
CA ARG A 196 7.75 3.40 21.99
C ARG A 196 7.75 2.88 20.55
N ILE A 197 6.62 2.96 19.85
CA ILE A 197 6.51 2.52 18.45
C ILE A 197 7.44 3.35 17.57
N VAL A 198 7.45 4.66 17.72
CA VAL A 198 8.30 5.57 16.96
C VAL A 198 9.79 5.29 17.23
N ALA A 199 10.19 5.21 18.50
CA ALA A 199 11.57 4.92 18.87
C ALA A 199 12.04 3.58 18.30
N HIS A 200 11.19 2.55 18.36
CA HIS A 200 11.50 1.23 17.80
C HIS A 200 11.60 1.26 16.27
N SER A 201 10.73 1.98 15.59
CA SER A 201 10.73 2.12 14.13
C SER A 201 11.97 2.85 13.64
N LEU A 202 12.39 3.92 14.32
CA LEU A 202 13.56 4.74 13.95
C LEU A 202 14.90 4.06 14.30
N ALA A 203 14.90 3.00 15.10
CA ALA A 203 16.10 2.19 15.34
C ALA A 203 16.49 1.32 14.13
N ALA A 204 15.61 1.18 13.14
CA ALA A 204 15.84 0.40 11.94
C ALA A 204 16.84 1.08 11.00
N PRO A 205 17.67 0.32 10.24
CA PRO A 205 18.35 0.85 9.07
C PRO A 205 17.34 1.47 8.09
N SER A 206 17.75 2.60 7.47
CA SER A 206 16.91 3.28 6.49
C SER A 206 17.25 2.84 5.08
N VAL A 207 16.21 2.57 4.31
CA VAL A 207 16.24 2.17 2.90
C VAL A 207 15.16 2.94 2.12
N PHE A 208 15.08 2.75 0.80
CA PHE A 208 13.92 3.17 0.06
C PHE A 208 12.70 2.33 0.47
N VAL A 209 11.63 2.98 0.84
CA VAL A 209 10.37 2.41 1.28
C VAL A 209 9.29 2.80 0.29
N HIS A 210 8.59 1.82 -0.24
CA HIS A 210 7.47 2.01 -1.17
C HIS A 210 6.21 2.55 -0.47
N ARG A 211 6.01 2.17 0.80
CA ARG A 211 4.86 2.42 1.70
C ARG A 211 3.64 1.54 1.46
N ASP A 212 3.33 1.22 0.21
CA ASP A 212 2.18 0.39 -0.16
C ASP A 212 2.60 -0.84 -0.99
N PHE A 213 3.74 -1.46 -0.59
CA PHE A 213 4.25 -2.69 -1.19
C PHE A 213 3.42 -3.88 -0.71
N MET A 214 2.35 -4.17 -1.43
CA MET A 214 1.38 -5.21 -1.10
C MET A 214 0.82 -5.86 -2.37
N MET A 215 0.25 -7.04 -2.27
CA MET A 215 -0.13 -7.89 -3.41
C MET A 215 -1.14 -7.23 -4.36
N ARG A 216 -1.95 -6.29 -3.90
CA ARG A 216 -2.86 -5.52 -4.77
C ARG A 216 -2.16 -4.51 -5.68
N ASN A 217 -0.93 -4.12 -5.34
CA ASN A 217 -0.11 -3.18 -6.11
C ASN A 217 0.99 -3.87 -6.90
N LEU A 218 0.99 -5.20 -6.91
CA LEU A 218 1.89 -6.02 -7.73
C LEU A 218 1.12 -6.66 -8.87
N MET A 219 1.61 -6.49 -10.10
CA MET A 219 0.98 -7.00 -11.33
C MET A 219 1.55 -8.36 -11.70
N VAL A 220 0.66 -9.28 -12.07
CA VAL A 220 1.02 -10.58 -12.61
C VAL A 220 1.85 -10.38 -13.88
N PRO A 221 3.08 -10.92 -13.95
CA PRO A 221 3.94 -10.72 -15.10
C PRO A 221 3.62 -11.70 -16.23
N PRO A 222 4.03 -11.39 -17.47
CA PRO A 222 4.21 -12.42 -18.49
C PRO A 222 5.20 -13.50 -18.03
N ALA A 223 5.10 -14.69 -18.62
CA ALA A 223 6.00 -15.79 -18.25
C ALA A 223 7.48 -15.39 -18.31
N GLY A 224 8.20 -15.63 -17.22
CA GLY A 224 9.65 -15.34 -17.10
C GLY A 224 10.01 -13.88 -16.81
N ALA A 225 9.04 -12.96 -16.69
CA ALA A 225 9.29 -11.58 -16.31
C ALA A 225 9.09 -11.37 -14.79
N PRO A 226 9.71 -10.35 -14.18
CA PRO A 226 9.47 -9.99 -12.79
C PRO A 226 8.08 -9.36 -12.60
N LEU A 227 7.59 -9.37 -11.35
CA LEU A 227 6.36 -8.69 -10.96
C LEU A 227 6.37 -7.23 -11.39
N GLY A 228 5.24 -6.73 -11.88
CA GLY A 228 5.06 -5.30 -12.10
C GLY A 228 4.76 -4.60 -10.77
N VAL A 229 5.30 -3.40 -10.56
CA VAL A 229 5.09 -2.62 -9.34
C VAL A 229 4.34 -1.34 -9.67
N LEU A 230 3.25 -1.09 -8.94
CA LEU A 230 2.38 0.08 -9.05
C LEU A 230 2.32 0.86 -7.74
N ASP A 231 1.77 2.07 -7.78
CA ASP A 231 1.43 2.91 -6.60
C ASP A 231 2.65 3.33 -5.76
N PHE A 232 3.75 3.66 -6.43
CA PHE A 232 5.07 3.93 -5.84
C PHE A 232 5.37 5.41 -5.59
N GLN A 233 4.53 6.34 -6.03
CA GLN A 233 4.83 7.78 -6.02
C GLN A 233 5.00 8.39 -4.62
N ASP A 234 4.52 7.72 -3.59
CA ASP A 234 4.64 8.15 -2.19
C ASP A 234 5.85 7.53 -1.48
N ALA A 235 6.79 6.99 -2.24
CA ALA A 235 8.00 6.37 -1.70
C ALA A 235 8.85 7.35 -0.89
N VAL A 236 9.48 6.84 0.16
CA VAL A 236 10.28 7.60 1.13
C VAL A 236 11.59 6.88 1.44
N TYR A 237 12.45 7.51 2.23
CA TYR A 237 13.66 6.90 2.79
C TYR A 237 13.47 6.67 4.28
N GLY A 238 13.39 5.42 4.73
CA GLY A 238 13.03 5.10 6.11
C GLY A 238 13.18 3.62 6.48
N PRO A 239 12.47 3.18 7.53
CA PRO A 239 12.69 1.89 8.17
C PRO A 239 12.58 0.69 7.21
N ILE A 240 13.62 -0.12 7.14
CA ILE A 240 13.68 -1.33 6.29
C ILE A 240 12.54 -2.32 6.55
N THR A 241 11.99 -2.31 7.77
CA THR A 241 10.91 -3.21 8.19
C THR A 241 9.53 -2.84 7.63
N TYR A 242 9.37 -1.62 7.04
CA TYR A 242 8.06 -1.13 6.67
C TYR A 242 7.40 -1.95 5.56
N ASP A 243 8.09 -2.14 4.44
CA ASP A 243 7.49 -2.79 3.27
C ASP A 243 7.32 -4.30 3.46
N ILE A 244 8.23 -4.97 4.18
CA ILE A 244 8.02 -6.39 4.52
C ILE A 244 6.84 -6.57 5.48
N ALA A 245 6.63 -5.65 6.43
CA ALA A 245 5.43 -5.64 7.26
C ALA A 245 4.16 -5.36 6.43
N SER A 246 4.23 -4.43 5.47
CA SER A 246 3.13 -4.13 4.52
C SER A 246 2.73 -5.35 3.69
N LEU A 247 3.72 -6.09 3.21
CA LEU A 247 3.53 -7.28 2.37
C LEU A 247 2.90 -8.45 3.13
N LEU A 248 3.33 -8.69 4.37
CA LEU A 248 2.96 -9.89 5.13
C LEU A 248 1.79 -9.69 6.10
N ARG A 249 1.54 -8.45 6.52
CA ARG A 249 0.40 -8.04 7.34
C ARG A 249 -0.49 -7.11 6.54
N ASP A 250 -0.91 -7.60 5.37
CA ASP A 250 -1.66 -6.86 4.36
C ASP A 250 -3.05 -6.44 4.87
N ALA A 251 -3.57 -5.36 4.29
CA ALA A 251 -4.89 -4.83 4.57
C ALA A 251 -6.03 -5.70 4.02
N PHE A 252 -5.76 -6.53 3.03
CA PHE A 252 -6.78 -7.23 2.23
C PHE A 252 -6.70 -8.75 2.28
N ILE A 253 -5.55 -9.31 2.63
CA ILE A 253 -5.33 -10.75 2.77
C ILE A 253 -4.59 -11.05 4.08
N SER A 254 -4.90 -12.16 4.72
CA SER A 254 -4.23 -12.61 5.95
C SER A 254 -3.73 -14.03 5.77
N TRP A 255 -2.55 -14.29 6.33
CA TRP A 255 -1.91 -15.59 6.32
C TRP A 255 -1.69 -16.09 7.75
N GLU A 256 -1.61 -17.41 7.89
CA GLU A 256 -1.22 -18.03 9.14
C GLU A 256 0.23 -17.66 9.51
N GLU A 257 0.55 -17.70 10.79
CA GLU A 257 1.83 -17.24 11.33
C GLU A 257 3.03 -17.97 10.71
N ASP A 258 2.91 -19.29 10.45
CA ASP A 258 3.98 -20.10 9.86
C ASP A 258 4.37 -19.60 8.46
N PHE A 259 3.39 -19.21 7.65
CA PHE A 259 3.64 -18.61 6.34
C PHE A 259 4.36 -17.25 6.48
N VAL A 260 3.89 -16.41 7.41
CA VAL A 260 4.50 -15.09 7.66
C VAL A 260 5.94 -15.25 8.12
N ILE A 261 6.22 -16.19 9.03
CA ILE A 261 7.57 -16.47 9.53
C ILE A 261 8.46 -16.98 8.37
N ASP A 262 8.00 -17.94 7.56
CA ASP A 262 8.80 -18.50 6.45
C ASP A 262 9.25 -17.38 5.47
N ILE A 263 8.33 -16.52 5.05
CA ILE A 263 8.67 -15.43 4.14
C ILE A 263 9.55 -14.37 4.82
N THR A 264 9.30 -14.07 6.10
CA THR A 264 10.15 -13.11 6.86
C THR A 264 11.57 -13.64 7.03
N VAL A 265 11.77 -14.95 7.29
CA VAL A 265 13.10 -15.57 7.36
C VAL A 265 13.82 -15.45 6.01
N ARG A 266 13.14 -15.75 4.90
CA ARG A 266 13.72 -15.64 3.54
C ARG A 266 14.14 -14.21 3.22
N TYR A 267 13.28 -13.23 3.55
CA TYR A 267 13.63 -11.82 3.41
C TYR A 267 14.85 -11.47 4.28
N TRP A 268 14.83 -11.82 5.56
CA TRP A 268 15.90 -11.53 6.49
C TRP A 268 17.25 -12.11 6.04
N GLU A 269 17.29 -13.37 5.61
CA GLU A 269 18.51 -13.99 5.10
C GLU A 269 19.09 -13.28 3.88
N LYS A 270 18.22 -12.89 2.93
CA LYS A 270 18.63 -12.16 1.72
C LYS A 270 19.08 -10.74 2.06
N ALA A 271 18.33 -10.01 2.89
CA ALA A 271 18.68 -8.67 3.35
C ALA A 271 20.01 -8.64 4.11
N ARG A 272 20.26 -9.68 4.95
CA ARG A 272 21.54 -9.86 5.66
C ARG A 272 22.68 -10.08 4.67
N ARG A 273 22.52 -10.96 3.70
CA ARG A 273 23.54 -11.22 2.66
C ARG A 273 23.84 -9.99 1.81
N ALA A 274 22.82 -9.17 1.56
CA ALA A 274 22.95 -7.90 0.85
C ALA A 274 23.53 -6.75 1.70
N GLY A 275 23.80 -6.98 3.01
CA GLY A 275 24.35 -5.97 3.91
C GLY A 275 23.34 -4.89 4.35
N LEU A 276 22.04 -5.06 4.06
CA LEU A 276 21.01 -4.06 4.34
C LEU A 276 20.67 -3.93 5.83
N LEU A 277 20.94 -4.96 6.63
CA LEU A 277 20.69 -4.96 8.08
C LEU A 277 21.84 -4.34 8.89
N GLY A 278 22.82 -3.78 8.21
CA GLY A 278 24.04 -3.21 8.80
C GLY A 278 25.05 -4.26 9.21
N ALA A 279 26.32 -4.02 8.92
CA ALA A 279 27.40 -4.81 9.48
C ALA A 279 27.46 -4.56 10.99
N ARG A 280 26.98 -5.48 11.83
CA ARG A 280 26.94 -5.39 13.29
C ARG A 280 26.29 -4.06 13.75
N SER A 281 25.08 -3.78 13.26
CA SER A 281 24.33 -2.61 13.73
C SER A 281 24.13 -2.69 15.23
N ALA A 282 24.02 -1.55 15.90
CA ALA A 282 23.68 -1.48 17.32
C ALA A 282 22.38 -2.22 17.66
N SER A 283 21.54 -2.52 16.67
CA SER A 283 20.30 -3.30 16.79
C SER A 283 20.51 -4.82 16.85
N GLY A 284 21.65 -5.36 16.38
CA GLY A 284 21.90 -6.82 16.31
C GLY A 284 21.03 -7.58 15.29
N TRP A 285 20.26 -6.89 14.48
CA TRP A 285 19.25 -7.52 13.59
C TRP A 285 19.83 -8.43 12.50
N GLY A 286 21.09 -8.20 12.12
CA GLY A 286 21.79 -9.08 11.17
C GLY A 286 22.14 -10.44 11.75
N ASP A 287 22.25 -10.56 13.06
CA ASP A 287 22.69 -11.77 13.77
C ASP A 287 21.56 -12.46 14.54
N ASP A 288 20.44 -11.75 14.80
CA ASP A 288 19.30 -12.24 15.57
C ASP A 288 17.99 -12.05 14.79
N PHE A 289 17.48 -13.14 14.24
CA PHE A 289 16.19 -13.15 13.56
C PHE A 289 15.03 -12.76 14.49
N GLY A 290 15.08 -13.17 15.76
CA GLY A 290 14.02 -12.85 16.73
C GLY A 290 13.92 -11.34 16.97
N ALA A 291 15.06 -10.66 17.10
CA ALA A 291 15.11 -9.20 17.21
C ALA A 291 14.59 -8.52 15.92
N PHE A 292 14.97 -9.04 14.75
CA PHE A 292 14.47 -8.54 13.47
C PHE A 292 12.95 -8.76 13.32
N TYR A 293 12.47 -9.97 13.62
CA TYR A 293 11.03 -10.29 13.55
C TYR A 293 10.19 -9.40 14.47
N ARG A 294 10.67 -9.19 15.70
CA ARG A 294 10.06 -8.21 16.60
C ARG A 294 9.96 -6.83 15.97
N ALA A 295 11.00 -6.36 15.29
CA ALA A 295 11.00 -5.06 14.62
C ALA A 295 9.96 -5.00 13.47
N VAL A 296 9.79 -6.09 12.72
CA VAL A 296 8.75 -6.20 11.69
C VAL A 296 7.35 -6.13 12.31
N GLU A 297 7.12 -6.82 13.44
CA GLU A 297 5.82 -6.78 14.13
C GLU A 297 5.49 -5.41 14.71
N TRP A 298 6.47 -4.70 15.27
CA TRP A 298 6.27 -3.35 15.78
C TRP A 298 6.01 -2.34 14.67
N MET A 299 6.65 -2.50 13.53
CA MET A 299 6.34 -1.72 12.33
C MET A 299 4.96 -2.07 11.78
N GLY A 300 4.57 -3.34 11.80
CA GLY A 300 3.21 -3.79 11.48
C GLY A 300 2.17 -3.12 12.39
N LEU A 301 2.44 -3.01 13.70
CA LEU A 301 1.57 -2.31 14.64
C LEU A 301 1.39 -0.83 14.28
N GLN A 302 2.48 -0.11 13.98
CA GLN A 302 2.42 1.28 13.49
C GLN A 302 1.49 1.38 12.28
N ARG A 303 1.72 0.50 11.30
CA ARG A 303 0.95 0.47 10.06
C ARG A 303 -0.53 0.14 10.31
N HIS A 304 -0.85 -0.82 11.17
CA HIS A 304 -2.23 -1.19 11.46
C HIS A 304 -3.01 -0.07 12.16
N LEU A 305 -2.38 0.64 13.10
CA LEU A 305 -2.97 1.84 13.72
C LEU A 305 -3.26 2.92 12.67
N LYS A 306 -2.27 3.23 11.82
CA LYS A 306 -2.42 4.16 10.70
C LYS A 306 -3.59 3.77 9.79
N VAL A 307 -3.61 2.51 9.31
CA VAL A 307 -4.59 2.06 8.33
C VAL A 307 -6.00 2.00 8.91
N ALA A 308 -6.18 1.61 10.17
CA ALA A 308 -7.48 1.69 10.85
C ALA A 308 -8.02 3.14 10.82
N GLY A 309 -7.17 4.13 11.08
CA GLY A 309 -7.52 5.55 10.97
C GLY A 309 -7.82 5.98 9.53
N ILE A 310 -7.02 5.54 8.55
CA ILE A 310 -7.24 5.84 7.13
C ILE A 310 -8.59 5.27 6.66
N PHE A 311 -8.92 4.03 7.00
CA PHE A 311 -10.16 3.38 6.56
C PHE A 311 -11.38 4.04 7.17
N ALA A 312 -11.31 4.44 8.45
CA ALA A 312 -12.35 5.27 9.07
C ALA A 312 -12.50 6.61 8.33
N ARG A 313 -11.41 7.29 7.99
CA ARG A 313 -11.42 8.56 7.25
C ARG A 313 -12.01 8.41 5.85
N LEU A 314 -11.58 7.41 5.08
CA LEU A 314 -12.09 7.14 3.74
C LEU A 314 -13.60 6.87 3.75
N THR A 315 -14.10 6.19 4.77
CA THR A 315 -15.54 5.92 4.91
C THR A 315 -16.30 7.16 5.32
N LEU A 316 -15.86 7.85 6.39
CA LEU A 316 -16.64 8.92 7.01
C LEU A 316 -16.52 10.26 6.29
N ARG A 317 -15.35 10.56 5.72
CA ARG A 317 -15.10 11.81 4.99
C ARG A 317 -15.35 11.66 3.50
N ASP A 318 -14.85 10.55 2.89
CA ASP A 318 -14.77 10.40 1.44
C ASP A 318 -15.90 9.52 0.88
N GLY A 319 -16.84 9.05 1.74
CA GLY A 319 -18.03 8.32 1.32
C GLY A 319 -17.74 6.93 0.73
N LYS A 320 -16.67 6.27 1.15
CA LYS A 320 -16.23 4.93 0.66
C LYS A 320 -16.48 3.84 1.71
N PRO A 321 -17.72 3.37 1.94
CA PRO A 321 -18.09 2.51 3.08
C PRO A 321 -17.39 1.14 3.08
N ARG A 322 -16.97 0.63 1.94
CA ARG A 322 -16.32 -0.69 1.82
C ARG A 322 -15.05 -0.83 2.65
N TYR A 323 -14.32 0.27 2.90
CA TYR A 323 -13.07 0.20 3.65
C TYR A 323 -13.26 -0.12 5.13
N LEU A 324 -14.34 0.33 5.73
CA LEU A 324 -14.59 0.09 7.15
C LEU A 324 -14.94 -1.37 7.47
N ALA A 325 -15.39 -2.14 6.46
CA ALA A 325 -15.63 -3.57 6.60
C ALA A 325 -14.35 -4.37 6.96
N ASP A 326 -13.16 -3.86 6.58
CA ASP A 326 -11.87 -4.46 6.90
C ASP A 326 -11.30 -4.01 8.26
N ALA A 327 -11.92 -3.05 8.95
CA ALA A 327 -11.44 -2.55 10.24
C ALA A 327 -11.24 -3.65 11.31
N PRO A 328 -12.12 -4.68 11.44
CA PRO A 328 -11.94 -5.76 12.41
C PRO A 328 -10.60 -6.51 12.23
N ARG A 329 -10.10 -6.64 11.01
CA ARG A 329 -8.80 -7.26 10.70
C ARG A 329 -7.65 -6.50 11.36
N PHE A 330 -7.65 -5.17 11.25
CA PHE A 330 -6.59 -4.34 11.85
C PHE A 330 -6.63 -4.39 13.36
N ILE A 331 -7.82 -4.37 13.94
CA ILE A 331 -7.98 -4.52 15.40
C ILE A 331 -7.46 -5.88 15.86
N ALA A 332 -7.73 -6.94 15.11
CA ALA A 332 -7.18 -8.27 15.41
C ALA A 332 -5.64 -8.27 15.35
N TYR A 333 -5.03 -7.67 14.35
CA TYR A 333 -3.56 -7.54 14.25
C TYR A 333 -2.97 -6.68 15.38
N ILE A 334 -3.58 -5.52 15.69
CA ILE A 334 -3.14 -4.66 16.80
C ILE A 334 -3.17 -5.45 18.13
N ARG A 335 -4.26 -6.18 18.39
CA ARG A 335 -4.40 -7.01 19.58
C ARG A 335 -3.39 -8.15 19.62
N ALA A 336 -3.18 -8.86 18.50
CA ALA A 336 -2.22 -9.97 18.42
C ALA A 336 -0.81 -9.50 18.75
N THR A 337 -0.36 -8.40 18.16
CA THR A 337 0.95 -7.83 18.44
C THR A 337 1.04 -7.32 19.88
N ALA A 338 0.03 -6.58 20.35
CA ALA A 338 0.02 -6.01 21.72
C ALA A 338 -0.05 -7.09 22.82
N THR A 339 -0.61 -8.27 22.53
CA THR A 339 -0.62 -9.42 23.45
C THR A 339 0.77 -10.06 23.57
N ARG A 340 1.54 -10.06 22.50
CA ARG A 340 2.86 -10.72 22.43
C ARG A 340 3.92 -9.95 23.22
N TYR A 341 3.79 -8.63 23.35
CA TYR A 341 4.80 -7.78 23.99
C TYR A 341 4.28 -7.12 25.25
N ARG A 342 4.90 -7.47 26.40
CA ARG A 342 4.50 -6.98 27.73
C ARG A 342 4.43 -5.45 27.80
N GLU A 343 5.34 -4.74 27.16
CA GLU A 343 5.39 -3.28 27.13
C GLU A 343 4.23 -2.64 26.37
N LEU A 344 3.50 -3.40 25.56
CA LEU A 344 2.29 -2.97 24.85
C LEU A 344 0.99 -3.35 25.59
N ALA A 345 1.07 -4.02 26.73
CA ALA A 345 -0.11 -4.39 27.50
C ALA A 345 -1.03 -3.21 27.90
N PRO A 346 -0.52 -1.98 28.19
CA PRO A 346 -1.42 -0.83 28.39
C PRO A 346 -2.20 -0.45 27.12
N LEU A 347 -1.56 -0.51 25.95
CA LEU A 347 -2.23 -0.27 24.67
C LEU A 347 -3.29 -1.33 24.38
N LEU A 348 -3.00 -2.61 24.65
CA LEU A 348 -3.99 -3.69 24.50
C LEU A 348 -5.26 -3.42 25.33
N ARG A 349 -5.10 -3.10 26.61
CA ARG A 349 -6.24 -2.78 27.47
C ARG A 349 -7.04 -1.59 26.97
N LEU A 350 -6.37 -0.56 26.49
CA LEU A 350 -7.02 0.62 25.90
C LEU A 350 -7.82 0.25 24.65
N VAL A 351 -7.24 -0.54 23.74
CA VAL A 351 -7.94 -1.02 22.54
C VAL A 351 -9.15 -1.87 22.91
N ASP A 352 -9.00 -2.78 23.87
CA ASP A 352 -10.12 -3.61 24.37
C ASP A 352 -11.26 -2.77 24.95
N GLN A 353 -10.95 -1.70 25.68
CA GLN A 353 -11.95 -0.75 26.18
C GLN A 353 -12.66 -0.01 25.05
N ILE A 354 -11.91 0.46 24.03
CA ILE A 354 -12.48 1.15 22.85
C ILE A 354 -13.40 0.22 22.07
N GLU A 355 -13.03 -1.06 21.94
CA GLU A 355 -13.82 -2.06 21.22
C GLU A 355 -15.00 -2.62 22.04
N GLY A 356 -15.02 -2.38 23.33
CA GLY A 356 -16.01 -2.99 24.23
C GLY A 356 -15.82 -4.51 24.38
N THR A 357 -14.60 -5.01 24.12
CA THR A 357 -14.26 -6.42 24.25
C THR A 357 -13.68 -6.65 25.65
N SER A 358 -14.32 -7.54 26.44
CA SER A 358 -13.74 -8.02 27.70
C SER A 358 -12.49 -8.83 27.31
N ALA A 359 -11.33 -8.48 27.90
CA ALA A 359 -10.15 -9.34 27.79
C ALA A 359 -10.55 -10.74 28.33
N PRO A 360 -10.27 -11.83 27.61
CA PRO A 360 -10.42 -13.14 28.21
C PRO A 360 -9.48 -13.20 29.41
N VAL A 361 -10.03 -13.30 30.61
CA VAL A 361 -9.29 -13.62 31.83
C VAL A 361 -8.92 -15.10 31.74
N GLY A 362 -7.86 -15.38 30.97
CA GLY A 362 -7.37 -16.73 30.78
C GLY A 362 -5.92 -16.71 30.35
N TYR A 363 -5.06 -17.29 31.15
CA TYR A 363 -3.71 -17.66 30.75
C TYR A 363 -3.80 -18.63 29.55
N ALA A 364 -3.57 -18.15 28.35
CA ALA A 364 -3.24 -19.03 27.24
C ALA A 364 -1.79 -19.49 27.44
N PHE A 365 -1.58 -20.59 28.14
CA PHE A 365 -0.32 -21.32 28.06
C PHE A 365 -0.16 -21.74 26.60
N GLY A 366 0.90 -21.27 25.97
CA GLY A 366 1.28 -21.70 24.64
C GLY A 366 1.33 -23.22 24.59
N ARG A 367 0.63 -23.82 23.64
CA ARG A 367 0.93 -25.17 23.21
C ARG A 367 2.27 -25.12 22.50
N MET A 368 3.25 -25.82 23.05
CA MET A 368 4.48 -26.19 22.39
C MET A 368 4.18 -26.97 21.10
#